data_d864bf8835031ca073fec91971cb5925
#
_entry.id   d864bf8835031ca073fec91971cb5925
#
_cell.length_a   1.000
_cell.length_b   1.000
_cell.length_c   1.000
_cell.angle_alpha   90.00
_cell.angle_beta   90.00
_cell.angle_gamma   90.00
#
_symmetry.space_group_name_H-M   'P 1'
#
loop_
_entity.id
_entity.type
_entity.pdbx_description
1 polymer ?
#
loop_
_entity_poly.entity_id
_entity_poly.type
_entity_poly.pdbx_seq_one_letter_code
_entity_poly.pdbx_strand_id
1 'polypeptide(L)'
;MRRLLVVIAAVTLVAGALALWGGAASARESGPTDLERAQQKLPPLPADIKQRKRLNIAVKCDSPPFGYIGARSQHAGFDVEVARWFSRFAFGKANRVTYTCVTTPAREPALTTGRVDMVIATFTYTADRETRIDFSRAYYKATGRLLVANNSSINSTRDLAGKTVATTSGSIYDRWIKNCFKDTKLIVTDGFTNALLEFRNGRADTLMWDDTVLLGIAATDTSYKLTNDLFLPLPYGIGMKQGNTALKAWVDSRLALMKKRDLFLPILKNTVPPRQVAPFSNNILRPKQTFTYNTTDLTTQCS
;
A
#
# COMPACT_ATOMS: atom_id res chain seq x y z
N MET A 1 11.89 -2.40 -87.15
CA MET A 1 11.06 -3.46 -87.77
C MET A 1 10.91 -4.60 -86.79
N ARG A 2 9.68 -4.76 -86.26
CA ARG A 2 9.05 -6.04 -85.89
C ARG A 2 7.81 -5.76 -85.04
N ARG A 3 6.80 -6.16 -85.54
CA ARG A 3 5.35 -6.08 -85.43
C ARG A 3 4.83 -6.34 -84.03
N LEU A 4 3.88 -5.43 -83.66
CA LEU A 4 2.87 -5.59 -82.62
C LEU A 4 1.98 -6.79 -82.96
N LEU A 5 1.67 -7.62 -81.95
CA LEU A 5 0.56 -8.55 -81.97
C LEU A 5 -0.33 -8.20 -80.75
N VAL A 6 -1.49 -7.68 -81.08
CA VAL A 6 -2.58 -7.42 -80.13
C VAL A 6 -3.38 -8.73 -79.96
N VAL A 7 -3.46 -9.23 -78.78
CA VAL A 7 -4.38 -10.34 -78.41
C VAL A 7 -5.51 -9.73 -77.55
N ILE A 8 -6.68 -9.68 -78.16
CA ILE A 8 -7.93 -9.31 -77.52
C ILE A 8 -8.47 -10.57 -76.82
N ALA A 9 -8.48 -10.61 -75.50
CA ALA A 9 -9.18 -11.64 -74.75
C ALA A 9 -10.55 -11.07 -74.23
N ALA A 10 -11.60 -11.66 -74.70
CA ALA A 10 -12.97 -11.36 -74.28
C ALA A 10 -13.17 -11.87 -72.83
N VAL A 11 -13.52 -10.96 -71.93
CA VAL A 11 -13.92 -11.32 -70.55
C VAL A 11 -15.46 -11.36 -70.51
N THR A 12 -15.98 -12.57 -70.38
CA THR A 12 -17.40 -12.87 -70.11
C THR A 12 -17.71 -12.49 -68.66
N LEU A 13 -18.63 -11.51 -68.48
CA LEU A 13 -19.21 -11.16 -67.20
C LEU A 13 -20.15 -12.29 -66.74
N VAL A 14 -19.79 -13.01 -65.70
CA VAL A 14 -20.69 -13.83 -64.89
C VAL A 14 -21.11 -13.03 -63.69
N ALA A 15 -22.34 -12.51 -63.71
CA ALA A 15 -22.97 -11.87 -62.57
C ALA A 15 -23.35 -12.95 -61.53
N GLY A 16 -22.49 -13.19 -60.55
CA GLY A 16 -22.78 -14.01 -59.36
C GLY A 16 -23.29 -13.13 -58.24
N ALA A 17 -24.60 -13.26 -57.94
CA ALA A 17 -25.19 -12.63 -56.75
C ALA A 17 -24.60 -13.23 -55.47
N LEU A 18 -23.62 -12.57 -54.88
CA LEU A 18 -23.15 -12.85 -53.51
C LEU A 18 -24.15 -12.21 -52.51
N ALA A 19 -25.01 -13.07 -51.99
CA ALA A 19 -25.84 -12.71 -50.81
C ALA A 19 -24.89 -12.49 -49.64
N LEU A 20 -24.69 -11.20 -49.30
CA LEU A 20 -24.00 -10.77 -48.06
C LEU A 20 -24.89 -11.14 -46.86
N TRP A 21 -24.71 -12.33 -46.31
CA TRP A 21 -25.13 -12.61 -44.94
C TRP A 21 -24.14 -11.90 -44.02
N GLY A 22 -24.42 -10.63 -43.77
CA GLY A 22 -23.86 -9.89 -42.67
C GLY A 22 -24.39 -10.45 -41.36
N GLY A 23 -23.78 -11.53 -40.90
CA GLY A 23 -23.90 -11.96 -39.50
C GLY A 23 -23.29 -10.88 -38.63
N ALA A 24 -24.10 -9.94 -38.16
CA ALA A 24 -23.74 -9.11 -37.04
C ALA A 24 -23.47 -10.07 -35.86
N ALA A 25 -22.22 -10.37 -35.62
CA ALA A 25 -21.79 -10.96 -34.38
C ALA A 25 -22.15 -9.95 -33.28
N SER A 26 -23.36 -10.10 -32.73
CA SER A 26 -23.71 -9.39 -31.49
C SER A 26 -22.69 -9.82 -30.46
N ALA A 27 -21.78 -8.91 -30.11
CA ALA A 27 -20.95 -9.06 -28.95
C ALA A 27 -21.90 -9.36 -27.77
N ARG A 28 -21.98 -10.61 -27.34
CA ARG A 28 -22.69 -10.95 -26.12
C ARG A 28 -22.01 -10.11 -25.05
N GLU A 29 -22.68 -9.07 -24.57
CA GLU A 29 -22.30 -8.42 -23.34
C GLU A 29 -22.22 -9.52 -22.30
N SER A 30 -21.01 -9.85 -21.90
CA SER A 30 -20.78 -10.76 -20.78
C SER A 30 -21.45 -10.11 -19.56
N GLY A 31 -22.47 -10.75 -19.02
CA GLY A 31 -23.18 -10.24 -17.85
C GLY A 31 -22.20 -9.93 -16.71
N PRO A 32 -22.62 -9.13 -15.74
CA PRO A 32 -21.73 -8.65 -14.68
C PRO A 32 -21.01 -9.84 -14.00
N THR A 33 -19.73 -9.70 -13.80
CA THR A 33 -18.90 -10.68 -13.09
C THR A 33 -19.39 -10.86 -11.64
N ASP A 34 -19.01 -11.95 -10.98
CA ASP A 34 -19.35 -12.17 -9.56
C ASP A 34 -18.85 -11.04 -8.65
N LEU A 35 -17.75 -10.41 -9.03
CA LEU A 35 -17.22 -9.26 -8.32
C LEU A 35 -18.09 -8.02 -8.50
N GLU A 36 -18.55 -7.74 -9.70
CA GLU A 36 -19.45 -6.63 -10.01
C GLU A 36 -20.82 -6.80 -9.34
N ARG A 37 -21.40 -8.02 -9.39
CA ARG A 37 -22.64 -8.35 -8.65
C ARG A 37 -22.50 -8.15 -7.15
N ALA A 38 -21.34 -8.55 -6.57
CA ALA A 38 -21.06 -8.35 -5.17
C ALA A 38 -20.95 -6.86 -4.79
N GLN A 39 -20.47 -6.03 -5.70
CA GLN A 39 -20.32 -4.59 -5.45
C GLN A 39 -21.63 -3.80 -5.50
N GLN A 40 -22.64 -4.24 -6.29
CA GLN A 40 -23.91 -3.54 -6.44
C GLN A 40 -24.68 -3.36 -5.12
N LYS A 41 -24.47 -4.26 -4.14
CA LYS A 41 -25.11 -4.21 -2.81
C LYS A 41 -24.30 -3.46 -1.77
N LEU A 42 -23.14 -2.91 -2.14
CA LEU A 42 -22.25 -2.22 -1.21
C LEU A 42 -22.42 -0.70 -1.31
N PRO A 43 -22.03 0.07 -0.27
CA PRO A 43 -22.04 1.52 -0.29
C PRO A 43 -21.46 2.08 -1.59
N PRO A 44 -22.11 3.07 -2.23
CA PRO A 44 -21.65 3.65 -3.49
C PRO A 44 -20.37 4.48 -3.28
N LEU A 45 -19.60 4.64 -4.35
CA LEU A 45 -18.50 5.60 -4.40
C LEU A 45 -19.05 7.03 -4.22
N PRO A 46 -18.44 7.90 -3.40
CA PRO A 46 -18.85 9.30 -3.27
C PRO A 46 -18.95 10.00 -4.62
N ALA A 47 -19.97 10.88 -4.74
CA ALA A 47 -20.36 11.47 -6.02
C ALA A 47 -19.26 12.34 -6.65
N ASP A 48 -18.55 13.11 -5.85
CA ASP A 48 -17.41 13.96 -6.24
C ASP A 48 -16.26 13.13 -6.85
N ILE A 49 -15.91 12.02 -6.22
CA ILE A 49 -14.87 11.10 -6.70
C ILE A 49 -15.36 10.40 -7.99
N LYS A 50 -16.63 10.00 -8.02
CA LYS A 50 -17.23 9.39 -9.22
C LYS A 50 -17.21 10.36 -10.41
N GLN A 51 -17.55 11.63 -10.19
CA GLN A 51 -17.54 12.67 -11.22
C GLN A 51 -16.12 12.95 -11.72
N ARG A 52 -15.13 13.03 -10.83
CA ARG A 52 -13.71 13.23 -11.16
C ARG A 52 -13.09 12.04 -11.90
N LYS A 53 -13.68 10.85 -11.82
CA LYS A 53 -13.24 9.59 -12.44
C LYS A 53 -11.79 9.20 -12.06
N ARG A 54 -11.35 9.58 -10.87
CA ARG A 54 -10.00 9.34 -10.37
C ARG A 54 -9.95 9.41 -8.84
N LEU A 55 -9.13 8.56 -8.22
CA LEU A 55 -8.79 8.62 -6.80
C LEU A 55 -7.47 9.39 -6.62
N ASN A 56 -7.41 10.28 -5.66
CA ASN A 56 -6.17 10.93 -5.20
C ASN A 56 -5.70 10.21 -3.93
N ILE A 57 -4.58 9.52 -4.02
CA ILE A 57 -4.10 8.66 -2.92
C ILE A 57 -2.66 9.00 -2.57
N ALA A 58 -2.43 9.28 -1.29
CA ALA A 58 -1.07 9.40 -0.78
C ALA A 58 -0.50 8.02 -0.42
N VAL A 59 0.75 7.79 -0.83
CA VAL A 59 1.50 6.55 -0.58
C VAL A 59 2.90 6.87 -0.10
N LYS A 60 3.57 5.93 0.56
CA LYS A 60 5.01 6.01 0.80
C LYS A 60 5.77 5.82 -0.52
N CYS A 61 6.92 6.50 -0.64
CA CYS A 61 7.81 6.36 -1.80
C CYS A 61 9.22 5.91 -1.40
N ASP A 62 9.44 5.67 -0.13
CA ASP A 62 10.72 5.37 0.51
C ASP A 62 10.69 4.14 1.42
N SER A 63 9.61 3.37 1.42
CA SER A 63 9.37 2.27 2.38
C SER A 63 9.06 0.95 1.65
N PRO A 64 10.04 0.36 0.91
CA PRO A 64 9.85 -0.97 0.33
C PRO A 64 9.68 -2.03 1.45
N PRO A 65 8.87 -3.07 1.23
CA PRO A 65 8.11 -3.40 0.02
C PRO A 65 6.70 -2.80 -0.03
N PHE A 66 6.32 -1.87 0.85
CA PHE A 66 4.95 -1.33 0.94
C PHE A 66 4.69 -0.19 -0.04
N GLY A 67 5.52 0.84 -0.05
CA GLY A 67 5.40 1.96 -0.97
C GLY A 67 6.77 2.53 -1.33
N TYR A 68 7.13 2.47 -2.61
CA TYR A 68 8.42 2.93 -3.11
C TYR A 68 8.34 3.30 -4.59
N ILE A 69 9.36 4.00 -5.07
CA ILE A 69 9.54 4.27 -6.49
C ILE A 69 10.40 3.16 -7.08
N GLY A 70 9.86 2.44 -8.03
CA GLY A 70 10.55 1.36 -8.72
C GLY A 70 11.52 1.86 -9.79
N ALA A 71 12.28 0.94 -10.38
CA ALA A 71 13.38 1.24 -11.33
C ALA A 71 12.94 2.03 -12.58
N ARG A 72 11.67 1.95 -12.98
CA ARG A 72 11.09 2.70 -14.09
C ARG A 72 10.32 3.95 -13.62
N SER A 73 10.67 4.50 -12.47
CA SER A 73 10.02 5.66 -11.84
C SER A 73 8.51 5.47 -11.55
N GLN A 74 8.03 4.22 -11.52
CA GLN A 74 6.64 3.91 -11.17
C GLN A 74 6.48 3.72 -9.66
N HIS A 75 5.31 4.09 -9.13
CA HIS A 75 4.92 3.70 -7.78
C HIS A 75 4.70 2.18 -7.70
N ALA A 76 5.28 1.55 -6.71
CA ALA A 76 5.26 0.11 -6.50
C ALA A 76 5.13 -0.24 -5.01
N GLY A 77 4.73 -1.47 -4.72
CA GLY A 77 4.64 -2.03 -3.38
C GLY A 77 3.23 -2.42 -2.98
N PHE A 78 3.11 -3.03 -1.80
CA PHE A 78 1.87 -3.61 -1.30
C PHE A 78 0.74 -2.58 -1.19
N ASP A 79 1.00 -1.43 -0.56
CA ASP A 79 0.03 -0.35 -0.39
C ASP A 79 -0.40 0.25 -1.74
N VAL A 80 0.53 0.33 -2.70
CA VAL A 80 0.24 0.80 -4.06
C VAL A 80 -0.68 -0.19 -4.80
N GLU A 81 -0.48 -1.50 -4.62
CA GLU A 81 -1.39 -2.51 -5.20
C GLU A 81 -2.76 -2.48 -4.53
N VAL A 82 -2.83 -2.26 -3.21
CA VAL A 82 -4.11 -2.03 -2.51
C VAL A 82 -4.82 -0.81 -3.13
N ALA A 83 -4.11 0.30 -3.36
CA ALA A 83 -4.68 1.48 -4.03
C ALA A 83 -5.17 1.18 -5.45
N ARG A 84 -4.46 0.36 -6.22
CA ARG A 84 -4.88 -0.10 -7.54
C ARG A 84 -6.17 -0.94 -7.50
N TRP A 85 -6.36 -1.75 -6.46
CA TRP A 85 -7.61 -2.47 -6.25
C TRP A 85 -8.77 -1.53 -5.94
N PHE A 86 -8.57 -0.49 -5.14
CA PHE A 86 -9.60 0.55 -4.95
C PHE A 86 -9.96 1.23 -6.26
N SER A 87 -8.99 1.49 -7.13
CA SER A 87 -9.24 2.03 -8.47
C SER A 87 -10.06 1.07 -9.35
N ARG A 88 -9.78 -0.24 -9.30
CA ARG A 88 -10.60 -1.25 -9.99
C ARG A 88 -12.02 -1.27 -9.47
N PHE A 89 -12.21 -1.20 -8.15
CA PHE A 89 -13.53 -1.13 -7.55
C PHE A 89 -14.31 0.14 -7.93
N ALA A 90 -13.63 1.27 -8.02
CA ALA A 90 -14.24 2.54 -8.33
C ALA A 90 -14.59 2.70 -9.82
N PHE A 91 -13.71 2.24 -10.71
CA PHE A 91 -13.73 2.60 -12.14
C PHE A 91 -13.49 1.42 -13.09
N GLY A 92 -13.41 0.20 -12.61
CA GLY A 92 -13.08 -0.99 -13.42
C GLY A 92 -11.63 -1.04 -13.93
N LYS A 93 -10.80 -0.03 -13.61
CA LYS A 93 -9.42 0.12 -14.12
C LYS A 93 -8.45 0.45 -12.99
N ALA A 94 -7.25 -0.17 -13.00
CA ALA A 94 -6.23 0.01 -11.97
C ALA A 94 -5.50 1.37 -12.03
N ASN A 95 -5.54 2.04 -13.16
CA ASN A 95 -4.75 3.24 -13.45
C ASN A 95 -5.51 4.57 -13.23
N ARG A 96 -6.66 4.54 -12.58
CA ARG A 96 -7.43 5.74 -12.24
C ARG A 96 -7.07 6.28 -10.85
N VAL A 97 -5.76 6.31 -10.57
CA VAL A 97 -5.19 6.88 -9.33
C VAL A 97 -4.19 7.97 -9.68
N THR A 98 -4.25 9.08 -8.96
CA THR A 98 -3.14 10.04 -8.85
C THR A 98 -2.44 9.77 -7.54
N TYR A 99 -1.16 9.43 -7.61
CA TYR A 99 -0.35 9.19 -6.42
C TYR A 99 0.33 10.48 -5.95
N THR A 100 0.40 10.64 -4.63
CA THR A 100 1.18 11.67 -3.96
C THR A 100 2.15 10.97 -3.02
N CYS A 101 3.46 11.17 -3.20
CA CYS A 101 4.45 10.72 -2.23
C CYS A 101 4.34 11.53 -0.94
N VAL A 102 4.30 10.85 0.19
CA VAL A 102 4.26 11.49 1.51
C VAL A 102 5.33 10.93 2.44
N THR A 103 5.95 11.82 3.19
CA THR A 103 6.77 11.46 4.35
C THR A 103 5.87 11.05 5.52
N THR A 104 6.45 10.50 6.57
CA THR A 104 5.69 10.08 7.74
C THR A 104 4.89 11.22 8.38
N PRO A 105 5.46 12.42 8.64
CA PRO A 105 4.71 13.53 9.21
C PRO A 105 3.71 14.18 8.23
N ALA A 106 3.89 14.02 6.92
CA ALA A 106 3.02 14.64 5.91
C ALA A 106 1.68 13.91 5.68
N ARG A 107 1.49 12.70 6.25
CA ARG A 107 0.28 11.89 6.01
C ARG A 107 -1.01 12.56 6.50
N GLU A 108 -1.04 13.02 7.74
CA GLU A 108 -2.21 13.70 8.31
C GLU A 108 -2.49 15.04 7.61
N PRO A 109 -1.51 15.95 7.40
CA PRO A 109 -1.72 17.17 6.64
C PRO A 109 -2.27 16.96 5.23
N ALA A 110 -1.85 15.90 4.52
CA ALA A 110 -2.38 15.61 3.20
C ALA A 110 -3.88 15.33 3.18
N LEU A 111 -4.42 14.76 4.28
CA LEU A 111 -5.86 14.50 4.45
C LEU A 111 -6.62 15.74 4.93
N THR A 112 -6.12 16.41 5.97
CA THR A 112 -6.82 17.55 6.60
C THR A 112 -6.97 18.72 5.63
N THR A 113 -5.98 18.94 4.76
CA THR A 113 -6.04 19.97 3.71
C THR A 113 -6.87 19.55 2.48
N GLY A 114 -7.33 18.28 2.41
CA GLY A 114 -8.07 17.77 1.25
C GLY A 114 -7.23 17.57 0.00
N ARG A 115 -5.90 17.53 0.12
CA ARG A 115 -4.98 17.29 -1.01
C ARG A 115 -5.17 15.90 -1.62
N VAL A 116 -5.56 14.91 -0.79
CA VAL A 116 -5.83 13.55 -1.19
C VAL A 116 -7.15 13.05 -0.58
N ASP A 117 -7.76 12.06 -1.22
CA ASP A 117 -8.96 11.39 -0.71
C ASP A 117 -8.60 10.40 0.40
N MET A 118 -7.49 9.70 0.23
CA MET A 118 -7.03 8.63 1.12
C MET A 118 -5.52 8.63 1.28
N VAL A 119 -5.07 8.14 2.43
CA VAL A 119 -3.66 7.79 2.70
C VAL A 119 -3.55 6.28 2.88
N ILE A 120 -2.83 5.60 1.99
CA ILE A 120 -2.47 4.18 2.07
C ILE A 120 -0.94 4.12 2.10
N ALA A 121 -0.36 4.24 3.29
CA ALA A 121 1.06 4.58 3.44
C ALA A 121 1.64 4.04 4.75
N THR A 122 1.57 2.71 4.99
CA THR A 122 1.96 2.09 6.26
C THR A 122 1.42 2.91 7.44
N PHE A 123 0.11 3.19 7.40
CA PHE A 123 -0.47 4.20 8.28
C PHE A 123 -1.05 3.55 9.53
N THR A 124 -0.23 3.48 10.56
CA THR A 124 -0.63 2.98 11.87
C THR A 124 -1.77 3.78 12.45
N TYR A 125 -2.83 3.07 12.84
CA TYR A 125 -3.89 3.63 13.66
C TYR A 125 -3.35 4.04 15.04
N THR A 126 -3.75 5.20 15.54
CA THR A 126 -3.69 5.57 16.95
C THR A 126 -4.94 6.36 17.33
N ALA A 127 -5.39 6.24 18.58
CA ALA A 127 -6.54 7.00 19.08
C ALA A 127 -6.30 8.52 18.94
N ASP A 128 -5.08 8.99 19.15
CA ASP A 128 -4.68 10.38 18.95
C ASP A 128 -4.88 10.84 17.50
N ARG A 129 -4.48 10.03 16.51
CA ARG A 129 -4.72 10.35 15.09
C ARG A 129 -6.21 10.39 14.75
N GLU A 130 -7.00 9.48 15.31
CA GLU A 130 -8.44 9.41 15.04
C GLU A 130 -9.22 10.62 15.56
N THR A 131 -8.63 11.46 16.41
CA THR A 131 -9.22 12.77 16.77
C THR A 131 -9.15 13.80 15.63
N ARG A 132 -8.33 13.59 14.61
CA ARG A 132 -8.07 14.53 13.51
C ARG A 132 -8.38 14.00 12.12
N ILE A 133 -8.39 12.67 11.97
CA ILE A 133 -8.66 11.96 10.71
C ILE A 133 -9.47 10.70 11.00
N ASP A 134 -10.20 10.19 10.02
CA ASP A 134 -10.85 8.88 10.11
C ASP A 134 -9.95 7.78 9.60
N PHE A 135 -10.04 6.60 10.21
CA PHE A 135 -9.41 5.37 9.73
C PHE A 135 -10.43 4.36 9.22
N SER A 136 -10.08 3.63 8.18
CA SER A 136 -10.80 2.42 7.78
C SER A 136 -10.59 1.31 8.78
N ARG A 137 -11.22 0.15 8.56
CA ARG A 137 -10.81 -1.12 9.21
C ARG A 137 -9.36 -1.42 8.90
N ALA A 138 -8.68 -2.10 9.83
CA ALA A 138 -7.30 -2.50 9.63
C ALA A 138 -7.18 -3.53 8.50
N TYR A 139 -6.14 -3.39 7.66
CA TYR A 139 -5.86 -4.31 6.55
C TYR A 139 -4.52 -5.05 6.69
N TYR A 140 -3.65 -4.58 7.57
CA TYR A 140 -2.35 -5.14 7.85
C TYR A 140 -2.03 -5.05 9.34
N LYS A 141 -1.31 -6.03 9.92
CA LYS A 141 -0.86 -6.04 11.30
C LYS A 141 0.66 -5.92 11.34
N ALA A 142 1.16 -4.72 11.55
CA ALA A 142 2.57 -4.48 11.79
C ALA A 142 2.90 -4.53 13.29
N THR A 143 4.16 -4.68 13.60
CA THR A 143 4.75 -4.54 14.94
C THR A 143 6.05 -3.76 14.84
N GLY A 144 6.47 -3.14 15.94
CA GLY A 144 7.77 -2.51 16.01
C GLY A 144 8.89 -3.55 16.19
N ARG A 145 10.05 -3.27 15.61
CA ARG A 145 11.32 -4.01 15.80
C ARG A 145 12.51 -3.08 15.77
N LEU A 146 13.65 -3.61 16.22
CA LEU A 146 14.95 -2.97 16.04
C LEU A 146 15.73 -3.68 14.94
N LEU A 147 16.30 -2.90 14.03
CA LEU A 147 17.34 -3.32 13.10
C LEU A 147 18.70 -2.93 13.71
N VAL A 148 19.58 -3.89 13.84
CA VAL A 148 20.91 -3.70 14.45
C VAL A 148 21.99 -4.34 13.57
N ALA A 149 23.25 -3.92 13.74
CA ALA A 149 24.38 -4.61 13.12
C ALA A 149 24.43 -6.07 13.58
N ASN A 150 24.91 -6.96 12.73
CA ASN A 150 24.89 -8.40 13.01
C ASN A 150 25.72 -8.77 14.28
N ASN A 151 26.77 -8.00 14.57
CA ASN A 151 27.61 -8.13 15.76
C ASN A 151 27.15 -7.29 16.96
N SER A 152 26.00 -6.62 16.87
CA SER A 152 25.48 -5.77 17.96
C SER A 152 25.09 -6.60 19.18
N SER A 153 25.34 -6.04 20.36
CA SER A 153 24.90 -6.55 21.66
C SER A 153 23.44 -6.18 21.99
N ILE A 154 22.80 -5.30 21.20
CA ILE A 154 21.40 -4.93 21.39
C ILE A 154 20.53 -6.10 20.95
N ASN A 155 19.73 -6.66 21.85
CA ASN A 155 18.82 -7.78 21.58
C ASN A 155 17.35 -7.42 21.79
N SER A 156 17.09 -6.34 22.52
CA SER A 156 15.75 -5.88 22.86
C SER A 156 15.71 -4.38 23.12
N THR A 157 14.50 -3.85 23.30
CA THR A 157 14.28 -2.46 23.72
C THR A 157 14.85 -2.15 25.11
N ARG A 158 15.09 -3.17 25.94
CA ARG A 158 15.71 -3.01 27.28
C ARG A 158 17.20 -2.62 27.21
N ASP A 159 17.83 -2.86 26.07
CA ASP A 159 19.26 -2.59 25.86
C ASP A 159 19.51 -1.18 25.31
N LEU A 160 18.48 -0.31 25.26
CA LEU A 160 18.56 1.01 24.62
C LEU A 160 19.16 2.10 25.50
N ALA A 161 19.31 1.89 26.82
CA ALA A 161 19.93 2.87 27.71
C ALA A 161 21.35 3.24 27.24
N GLY A 162 21.60 4.53 27.07
CA GLY A 162 22.87 5.06 26.55
C GLY A 162 23.11 4.88 25.04
N LYS A 163 22.22 4.21 24.32
CA LYS A 163 22.31 3.98 22.88
C LYS A 163 21.69 5.10 22.07
N THR A 164 22.08 5.18 20.81
CA THR A 164 21.49 6.12 19.84
C THR A 164 20.51 5.36 18.94
N VAL A 165 19.27 5.77 18.91
CA VAL A 165 18.20 5.19 18.09
C VAL A 165 17.84 6.15 16.96
N ALA A 166 17.81 5.66 15.72
CA ALA A 166 17.27 6.40 14.59
C ALA A 166 15.79 6.03 14.36
N THR A 167 14.96 7.01 14.03
CA THR A 167 13.59 6.83 13.59
C THR A 167 13.12 8.05 12.80
N THR A 168 11.83 8.15 12.43
CA THR A 168 11.31 9.31 11.70
C THR A 168 10.35 10.14 12.52
N SER A 169 10.34 11.43 12.27
CA SER A 169 9.38 12.39 12.82
C SER A 169 7.93 11.96 12.53
N GLY A 170 7.05 12.18 13.48
CA GLY A 170 5.63 11.82 13.35
C GLY A 170 5.34 10.33 13.31
N SER A 171 6.35 9.47 13.56
CA SER A 171 6.15 8.04 13.80
C SER A 171 5.66 7.80 15.24
N ILE A 172 5.07 6.63 15.45
CA ILE A 172 4.71 6.19 16.81
C ILE A 172 5.98 5.97 17.66
N TYR A 173 7.08 5.57 17.04
CA TYR A 173 8.37 5.31 17.70
C TYR A 173 9.01 6.59 18.24
N ASP A 174 8.95 7.69 17.48
CA ASP A 174 9.43 9.01 17.92
C ASP A 174 8.75 9.42 19.24
N ARG A 175 7.43 9.27 19.33
CA ARG A 175 6.68 9.55 20.56
C ARG A 175 7.04 8.57 21.68
N TRP A 176 7.07 7.27 21.39
CA TRP A 176 7.32 6.24 22.39
C TRP A 176 8.71 6.36 23.01
N ILE A 177 9.76 6.58 22.19
CA ILE A 177 11.11 6.78 22.70
C ILE A 177 11.18 8.02 23.60
N LYS A 178 10.61 9.15 23.17
CA LYS A 178 10.55 10.38 23.95
C LYS A 178 9.82 10.22 25.29
N ASN A 179 8.79 9.38 25.32
CA ASN A 179 8.02 9.15 26.54
C ASN A 179 8.70 8.15 27.48
N CYS A 180 9.25 7.06 26.96
CA CYS A 180 9.60 5.88 27.73
C CYS A 180 11.11 5.61 27.85
N PHE A 181 11.93 6.12 26.95
CA PHE A 181 13.37 5.77 26.92
C PHE A 181 14.23 7.02 27.15
N LYS A 182 14.17 7.56 28.40
CA LYS A 182 14.80 8.85 28.73
C LYS A 182 16.33 8.87 28.62
N ASP A 183 16.96 7.71 28.80
CA ASP A 183 18.43 7.56 28.71
C ASP A 183 18.90 7.20 27.28
N THR A 184 17.99 7.22 26.30
CA THR A 184 18.30 6.91 24.91
C THR A 184 18.51 8.20 24.11
N LYS A 185 19.59 8.25 23.33
CA LYS A 185 19.81 9.33 22.35
C LYS A 185 18.94 9.07 21.12
N LEU A 186 18.31 10.11 20.58
CA LEU A 186 17.37 9.97 19.49
C LEU A 186 17.78 10.81 18.28
N ILE A 187 17.93 10.16 17.11
CA ILE A 187 18.06 10.81 15.80
C ILE A 187 16.72 10.69 15.09
N VAL A 188 16.11 11.83 14.78
CA VAL A 188 14.81 11.93 14.11
C VAL A 188 14.99 12.56 12.75
N THR A 189 14.51 11.89 11.71
CA THR A 189 14.56 12.37 10.32
C THR A 189 13.15 12.47 9.74
N ASP A 190 12.98 13.18 8.61
CA ASP A 190 11.66 13.34 7.98
C ASP A 190 11.21 12.11 7.19
N GLY A 191 12.14 11.29 6.71
CA GLY A 191 11.87 10.11 5.89
C GLY A 191 12.62 8.87 6.34
N PHE A 192 12.05 7.72 6.02
CA PHE A 192 12.63 6.42 6.38
C PHE A 192 14.03 6.21 5.79
N THR A 193 14.25 6.60 4.52
CA THR A 193 15.56 6.48 3.87
C THR A 193 16.64 7.22 4.64
N ASN A 194 16.36 8.42 5.16
CA ASN A 194 17.32 9.20 5.94
C ASN A 194 17.60 8.54 7.29
N ALA A 195 16.58 8.02 7.99
CA ALA A 195 16.78 7.28 9.24
C ALA A 195 17.63 6.03 9.03
N LEU A 196 17.39 5.28 7.97
CA LEU A 196 18.20 4.13 7.57
C LEU A 196 19.64 4.53 7.26
N LEU A 197 19.85 5.68 6.62
CA LEU A 197 21.19 6.18 6.31
C LEU A 197 21.97 6.58 7.58
N GLU A 198 21.29 7.22 8.55
CA GLU A 198 21.91 7.51 9.86
C GLU A 198 22.41 6.24 10.55
N PHE A 199 21.59 5.18 10.53
CA PHE A 199 21.96 3.87 11.06
C PHE A 199 23.11 3.23 10.25
N ARG A 200 23.03 3.19 8.93
CA ARG A 200 24.06 2.59 8.06
C ARG A 200 25.42 3.28 8.16
N ASN A 201 25.43 4.58 8.40
CA ASN A 201 26.65 5.37 8.60
C ASN A 201 27.22 5.24 10.04
N GLY A 202 26.62 4.42 10.91
CA GLY A 202 27.08 4.22 12.29
C GLY A 202 26.81 5.41 13.21
N ARG A 203 25.97 6.38 12.81
CA ARG A 203 25.56 7.49 13.66
C ARG A 203 24.45 7.09 14.65
N ALA A 204 23.74 6.03 14.36
CA ALA A 204 22.80 5.39 15.28
C ALA A 204 23.20 3.92 15.52
N ASP A 205 23.07 3.45 16.76
CA ASP A 205 23.33 2.05 17.14
C ASP A 205 22.23 1.11 16.61
N THR A 206 21.02 1.63 16.44
CA THR A 206 19.86 0.88 15.96
C THR A 206 18.87 1.77 15.22
N LEU A 207 18.10 1.15 14.30
CA LEU A 207 16.94 1.75 13.64
C LEU A 207 15.67 1.11 14.20
N MET A 208 14.81 1.91 14.81
CA MET A 208 13.50 1.47 15.31
C MET A 208 12.42 1.79 14.28
N TRP A 209 11.78 0.73 13.74
CA TRP A 209 10.76 0.87 12.71
C TRP A 209 9.80 -0.32 12.66
N ASP A 210 8.83 -0.28 11.77
CA ASP A 210 7.90 -1.37 11.53
C ASP A 210 8.64 -2.62 11.04
N ASP A 211 8.37 -3.76 11.64
CA ASP A 211 8.93 -5.07 11.29
C ASP A 211 8.82 -5.36 9.80
N THR A 212 7.73 -4.96 9.20
CA THR A 212 7.40 -5.15 7.79
C THR A 212 8.43 -4.55 6.83
N VAL A 213 8.94 -3.35 7.14
CA VAL A 213 9.96 -2.68 6.33
C VAL A 213 11.34 -3.23 6.66
N LEU A 214 11.62 -3.43 7.96
CA LEU A 214 12.92 -3.93 8.43
C LEU A 214 13.20 -5.37 7.97
N LEU A 215 12.19 -6.24 7.89
CA LEU A 215 12.32 -7.60 7.34
C LEU A 215 12.82 -7.58 5.90
N GLY A 216 12.37 -6.62 5.09
CA GLY A 216 12.85 -6.45 3.73
C GLY A 216 14.34 -6.16 3.66
N ILE A 217 14.84 -5.32 4.56
CA ILE A 217 16.27 -4.96 4.65
C ILE A 217 17.11 -6.13 5.13
N ALA A 218 16.77 -6.72 6.28
CA ALA A 218 17.52 -7.84 6.85
C ALA A 218 17.55 -9.08 5.93
N ALA A 219 16.54 -9.27 5.09
CA ALA A 219 16.50 -10.35 4.11
C ALA A 219 17.44 -10.13 2.92
N THR A 220 17.88 -8.89 2.67
CA THR A 220 18.73 -8.53 1.52
C THR A 220 20.16 -8.13 1.91
N ASP A 221 20.38 -7.80 3.17
CA ASP A 221 21.67 -7.32 3.69
C ASP A 221 22.03 -8.07 4.98
N THR A 222 22.95 -9.02 4.87
CA THR A 222 23.41 -9.88 5.97
C THR A 222 24.28 -9.16 6.99
N SER A 223 24.65 -7.90 6.78
CA SER A 223 25.35 -7.07 7.75
C SER A 223 24.46 -6.71 8.95
N TYR A 224 23.14 -6.89 8.79
CA TYR A 224 22.15 -6.52 9.79
C TYR A 224 21.27 -7.69 10.20
N LYS A 225 20.79 -7.64 11.43
CA LYS A 225 19.79 -8.56 11.99
C LYS A 225 18.64 -7.79 12.63
N LEU A 226 17.51 -8.45 12.79
CA LEU A 226 16.40 -7.96 13.60
C LEU A 226 16.49 -8.54 15.01
N THR A 227 16.13 -7.74 16.00
CA THR A 227 15.93 -8.25 17.36
C THR A 227 14.74 -9.22 17.40
N ASN A 228 14.68 -10.08 18.40
CA ASN A 228 13.60 -11.06 18.53
C ASN A 228 12.33 -10.47 19.16
N ASP A 229 12.47 -9.41 19.95
CA ASP A 229 11.34 -8.76 20.59
C ASP A 229 10.47 -8.00 19.56
N LEU A 230 9.16 -8.19 19.69
CA LEU A 230 8.16 -7.44 18.97
C LEU A 230 7.48 -6.52 19.96
N PHE A 231 7.37 -5.26 19.62
CA PHE A 231 6.74 -4.26 20.46
C PHE A 231 5.72 -3.45 19.69
N LEU A 232 4.79 -2.82 20.40
CA LEU A 232 3.75 -1.96 19.84
C LEU A 232 2.98 -2.63 18.70
N PRO A 233 1.88 -3.35 18.96
CA PRO A 233 1.02 -3.82 17.88
C PRO A 233 0.46 -2.63 17.10
N LEU A 234 0.80 -2.55 15.81
CA LEU A 234 0.61 -1.37 14.97
C LEU A 234 -0.22 -1.70 13.73
N PRO A 235 -1.53 -1.97 13.86
CA PRO A 235 -2.36 -2.25 12.71
C PRO A 235 -2.45 -1.03 11.79
N TYR A 236 -2.28 -1.27 10.47
CA TYR A 236 -2.43 -0.24 9.45
C TYR A 236 -3.88 -0.10 9.02
N GLY A 237 -4.34 1.13 8.93
CA GLY A 237 -5.59 1.52 8.31
C GLY A 237 -5.37 2.46 7.14
N ILE A 238 -6.42 2.66 6.36
CA ILE A 238 -6.47 3.69 5.33
C ILE A 238 -6.99 4.96 5.99
N GLY A 239 -6.18 6.03 5.98
CA GLY A 239 -6.58 7.33 6.50
C GLY A 239 -7.48 8.07 5.51
N MET A 240 -8.45 8.81 6.05
CA MET A 240 -9.38 9.67 5.32
C MET A 240 -9.60 10.97 6.09
N LYS A 241 -10.05 12.02 5.41
CA LYS A 241 -10.46 13.26 6.08
C LYS A 241 -11.56 12.95 7.09
N GLN A 242 -11.43 13.50 8.31
CA GLN A 242 -12.41 13.30 9.38
C GLN A 242 -13.82 13.72 8.95
N GLY A 243 -14.80 12.91 9.31
CA GLY A 243 -16.21 13.12 9.00
C GLY A 243 -16.62 12.74 7.57
N ASN A 244 -15.72 12.21 6.74
CA ASN A 244 -16.09 11.69 5.41
C ASN A 244 -16.68 10.28 5.52
N THR A 245 -17.86 10.18 6.15
CA THR A 245 -18.53 8.90 6.43
C THR A 245 -18.88 8.11 5.18
N ALA A 246 -19.22 8.79 4.08
CA ALA A 246 -19.54 8.15 2.81
C ALA A 246 -18.30 7.44 2.21
N LEU A 247 -17.15 8.10 2.20
CA LEU A 247 -15.90 7.49 1.74
C LEU A 247 -15.46 6.36 2.68
N LYS A 248 -15.57 6.55 3.99
CA LYS A 248 -15.25 5.53 4.98
C LYS A 248 -16.09 4.27 4.79
N ALA A 249 -17.40 4.41 4.63
CA ALA A 249 -18.31 3.28 4.38
C ALA A 249 -17.97 2.56 3.08
N TRP A 250 -17.64 3.30 2.01
CA TRP A 250 -17.20 2.73 0.74
C TRP A 250 -15.89 1.95 0.92
N VAL A 251 -14.86 2.54 1.53
CA VAL A 251 -13.55 1.92 1.77
C VAL A 251 -13.70 0.65 2.63
N ASP A 252 -14.38 0.72 3.75
CA ASP A 252 -14.55 -0.40 4.68
C ASP A 252 -15.29 -1.58 4.01
N SER A 253 -16.28 -1.29 3.17
CA SER A 253 -16.99 -2.32 2.42
C SER A 253 -16.10 -3.02 1.39
N ARG A 254 -15.17 -2.29 0.75
CA ARG A 254 -14.21 -2.86 -0.22
C ARG A 254 -13.11 -3.66 0.48
N LEU A 255 -12.62 -3.21 1.63
CA LEU A 255 -11.71 -4.00 2.46
C LEU A 255 -12.36 -5.32 2.92
N ALA A 256 -13.64 -5.28 3.32
CA ALA A 256 -14.39 -6.48 3.67
C ALA A 256 -14.53 -7.45 2.48
N LEU A 257 -14.76 -6.93 1.27
CA LEU A 257 -14.81 -7.73 0.05
C LEU A 257 -13.44 -8.32 -0.31
N MET A 258 -12.37 -7.51 -0.21
CA MET A 258 -10.99 -7.97 -0.41
C MET A 258 -10.64 -9.10 0.56
N LYS A 259 -10.98 -8.94 1.85
CA LYS A 259 -10.83 -9.99 2.87
C LYS A 259 -11.59 -11.26 2.47
N LYS A 260 -12.89 -11.15 2.18
CA LYS A 260 -13.74 -12.29 1.83
C LYS A 260 -13.21 -13.08 0.63
N ARG A 261 -12.62 -12.39 -0.36
CA ARG A 261 -12.08 -12.97 -1.60
C ARG A 261 -10.59 -13.30 -1.51
N ASP A 262 -9.98 -13.14 -0.33
CA ASP A 262 -8.55 -13.36 -0.07
C ASP A 262 -7.60 -12.61 -1.03
N LEU A 263 -7.98 -11.38 -1.43
CA LEU A 263 -7.21 -10.61 -2.42
C LEU A 263 -5.88 -10.07 -1.89
N PHE A 264 -5.70 -9.99 -0.57
CA PHE A 264 -4.44 -9.53 0.01
C PHE A 264 -3.28 -10.51 -0.21
N LEU A 265 -3.56 -11.83 -0.28
CA LEU A 265 -2.50 -12.82 -0.52
C LEU A 265 -1.88 -12.71 -1.92
N PRO A 266 -2.63 -12.68 -3.03
CA PRO A 266 -2.02 -12.45 -4.34
C PRO A 266 -1.35 -11.08 -4.46
N ILE A 267 -1.88 -10.02 -3.80
CA ILE A 267 -1.19 -8.73 -3.72
C ILE A 267 0.19 -8.91 -3.09
N LEU A 268 0.26 -9.57 -1.93
CA LEU A 268 1.53 -9.83 -1.24
C LEU A 268 2.50 -10.62 -2.12
N LYS A 269 2.04 -11.72 -2.71
CA LYS A 269 2.87 -12.58 -3.58
C LYS A 269 3.47 -11.82 -4.78
N ASN A 270 2.76 -10.80 -5.27
CA ASN A 270 3.20 -10.00 -6.40
C ASN A 270 4.09 -8.80 -6.01
N THR A 271 4.21 -8.49 -4.72
CA THR A 271 4.91 -7.29 -4.23
C THR A 271 6.15 -7.59 -3.41
N VAL A 272 6.30 -8.82 -2.91
CA VAL A 272 7.49 -9.23 -2.15
C VAL A 272 8.15 -10.45 -2.81
N PRO A 273 9.47 -10.62 -2.66
CA PRO A 273 10.15 -11.83 -3.12
C PRO A 273 9.54 -13.10 -2.51
N PRO A 274 9.51 -14.24 -3.22
CA PRO A 274 8.87 -15.48 -2.74
C PRO A 274 9.30 -15.92 -1.33
N ARG A 275 10.59 -15.76 -0.99
CA ARG A 275 11.14 -16.07 0.35
C ARG A 275 10.57 -15.19 1.47
N GLN A 276 10.04 -14.03 1.13
CA GLN A 276 9.46 -13.09 2.11
C GLN A 276 7.95 -13.26 2.25
N VAL A 277 7.28 -14.03 1.39
CA VAL A 277 5.82 -14.21 1.46
C VAL A 277 5.40 -14.84 2.78
N ALA A 278 6.08 -15.89 3.24
CA ALA A 278 5.72 -16.59 4.48
C ALA A 278 5.78 -15.67 5.72
N PRO A 279 6.88 -14.92 5.98
CA PRO A 279 6.92 -13.98 7.10
C PRO A 279 5.81 -12.94 7.11
N PHE A 280 5.41 -12.44 5.93
CA PHE A 280 4.38 -11.39 5.82
C PHE A 280 2.94 -11.94 5.78
N SER A 281 2.75 -13.23 5.45
CA SER A 281 1.41 -13.80 5.20
C SER A 281 0.51 -13.82 6.44
N ASN A 282 1.07 -13.86 7.64
CA ASN A 282 0.33 -13.82 8.90
C ASN A 282 -0.12 -12.39 9.28
N ASN A 283 0.43 -11.39 8.63
CA ASN A 283 0.21 -9.98 8.92
C ASN A 283 -0.81 -9.33 7.98
N ILE A 284 -1.13 -9.95 6.84
CA ILE A 284 -2.18 -9.48 5.92
C ILE A 284 -3.56 -9.96 6.35
N LEU A 285 -4.59 -9.20 6.00
CA LEU A 285 -5.98 -9.55 6.34
C LEU A 285 -6.49 -10.73 5.48
N ARG A 286 -6.73 -11.88 6.12
CA ARG A 286 -7.22 -13.12 5.49
C ARG A 286 -8.68 -13.41 5.88
N PRO A 287 -9.42 -14.28 5.18
CA PRO A 287 -10.86 -14.54 5.44
C PRO A 287 -11.21 -14.85 6.88
N LYS A 288 -10.37 -15.61 7.59
CA LYS A 288 -10.61 -16.01 9.00
C LYS A 288 -9.95 -15.08 10.02
N GLN A 289 -9.24 -14.04 9.59
CA GLN A 289 -8.55 -13.13 10.49
C GLN A 289 -9.37 -11.86 10.75
N THR A 290 -9.17 -11.26 11.92
CA THR A 290 -9.69 -9.94 12.24
C THR A 290 -8.59 -9.16 12.95
N PHE A 291 -8.34 -7.94 12.49
CA PHE A 291 -7.43 -7.01 13.13
C PHE A 291 -8.27 -5.91 13.78
N THR A 292 -8.04 -5.70 15.06
CA THR A 292 -8.70 -4.65 15.84
C THR A 292 -7.70 -3.55 16.17
N TYR A 293 -8.20 -2.34 16.30
CA TYR A 293 -7.43 -1.22 16.79
C TYR A 293 -7.38 -1.24 18.31
N ASN A 294 -6.21 -0.92 18.86
CA ASN A 294 -6.10 -0.58 20.28
C ASN A 294 -6.37 0.91 20.44
N THR A 295 -7.35 1.23 21.23
CA THR A 295 -7.71 2.64 21.55
C THR A 295 -6.88 3.24 22.67
N THR A 296 -6.07 2.45 23.35
CA THR A 296 -5.12 2.94 24.35
C THR A 296 -3.91 3.56 23.68
N ASP A 297 -3.40 4.67 24.20
CA ASP A 297 -2.15 5.25 23.71
C ASP A 297 -0.96 4.43 24.19
N LEU A 298 -0.52 3.50 23.31
CA LEU A 298 0.61 2.63 23.60
C LEU A 298 1.94 3.38 23.75
N THR A 299 2.03 4.63 23.28
CA THR A 299 3.27 5.41 23.39
C THR A 299 3.54 5.95 24.80
N THR A 300 2.55 5.85 25.70
CA THR A 300 2.69 6.20 27.13
C THR A 300 2.88 4.97 28.01
N GLN A 301 2.81 3.76 27.44
CA GLN A 301 3.06 2.51 28.15
C GLN A 301 4.55 2.18 28.10
N CYS A 302 5.23 2.51 29.19
CA CYS A 302 6.66 2.26 29.38
C CYS A 302 6.83 0.94 30.18
N SER A 303 7.03 -0.16 29.48
CA SER A 303 7.26 -1.50 30.09
C SER A 303 8.74 -1.89 30.02
#